data_ee1977052d49dfc51cb103a1d86c0f68
#
_entry.id   ee1977052d49dfc51cb103a1d86c0f68
#
_cell.length_a   1.000
_cell.length_b   1.000
_cell.length_c   1.000
_cell.angle_alpha   90.00
_cell.angle_beta   90.00
_cell.angle_gamma   90.00
#
_symmetry.space_group_name_H-M   'P 1'
#
loop_
_entity.id
_entity.type
_entity.pdbx_description
1 polymer ?
#
loop_
_entity_poly.entity_id
_entity_poly.type
_entity_poly.pdbx_seq_one_letter_code
_entity_poly.pdbx_strand_id
1 'polypeptide(L)'
;TGKNQEHRISCITQDKRVGNENIWYFGTGETRGSYLSDISIYGNGIFKSIDGGLTWDSLPVTTSNTPTVLDGDFDFTFSIKTDPSNDTLDVVYVATRGDIYRTEDGGASWEKELGGPNNNYYQYTDVEVTSSGVVYATISSNCTDKGIWRSADGENWTNITDSLFSPIYSRVEIGINPSNENEVYFIAAETTNYGQHTNIFFNRETWTSLWKYEYISGDGTGNGGVWTDLSTNIPANSIYSFDNFNAQGSYDLLVSVNPLDPNLVIIGGTNLWRSTDGFTSPNNT
;
A
#
# COMPACT_ATOMS: atom_id res chain seq x y z
N THR A 1 5.28 23.34 -13.12
CA THR A 1 6.16 22.99 -11.99
C THR A 1 7.30 23.99 -11.93
N GLY A 2 7.43 24.75 -10.84
CA GLY A 2 8.52 25.70 -10.65
C GLY A 2 9.85 24.97 -10.65
N LYS A 3 10.85 25.51 -11.36
CA LYS A 3 12.18 24.90 -11.53
C LYS A 3 12.99 24.73 -10.24
N ASN A 4 12.42 25.07 -9.08
CA ASN A 4 13.09 25.06 -7.77
C ASN A 4 12.41 24.12 -6.76
N GLN A 5 11.49 23.26 -7.18
CA GLN A 5 10.84 22.28 -6.31
C GLN A 5 11.43 20.89 -6.61
N GLU A 6 12.13 20.32 -5.67
CA GLU A 6 12.53 18.92 -5.74
C GLU A 6 11.30 18.10 -5.31
N HIS A 7 10.68 17.42 -6.28
CA HIS A 7 9.61 16.48 -6.02
C HIS A 7 10.18 15.07 -5.96
N ARG A 8 9.91 14.36 -4.87
CA ARG A 8 10.11 12.91 -4.82
C ARG A 8 8.77 12.25 -5.10
N ILE A 9 8.65 11.64 -6.25
CA ILE A 9 7.47 10.88 -6.63
C ILE A 9 7.55 9.55 -5.90
N SER A 10 6.53 9.27 -5.07
CA SER A 10 6.39 8.05 -4.27
C SER A 10 5.47 7.02 -4.90
N CYS A 11 4.46 7.49 -5.63
CA CYS A 11 3.49 6.63 -6.28
C CYS A 11 2.94 7.28 -7.56
N ILE A 12 2.46 6.46 -8.49
CA ILE A 12 1.88 6.90 -9.75
C ILE A 12 0.77 5.93 -10.17
N THR A 13 -0.29 6.46 -10.77
CA THR A 13 -1.38 5.66 -11.34
C THR A 13 -1.90 6.26 -12.63
N GLN A 14 -2.44 5.40 -13.49
CA GLN A 14 -3.15 5.76 -14.72
C GLN A 14 -4.64 5.49 -14.52
N ASP A 15 -5.48 6.34 -15.07
CA ASP A 15 -6.90 6.03 -15.23
C ASP A 15 -7.04 4.99 -16.35
N LYS A 16 -7.51 3.79 -15.97
CA LYS A 16 -7.62 2.64 -16.89
C LYS A 16 -8.96 2.59 -17.62
N ARG A 17 -9.88 3.53 -17.35
CA ARG A 17 -11.18 3.61 -18.03
C ARG A 17 -10.97 3.97 -19.50
N VAL A 18 -11.76 3.33 -20.36
CA VAL A 18 -11.70 3.58 -21.81
C VAL A 18 -11.95 5.06 -22.13
N GLY A 19 -11.00 5.68 -22.80
CA GLY A 19 -11.03 7.11 -23.16
C GLY A 19 -10.34 8.04 -22.16
N ASN A 20 -9.94 7.54 -20.99
CA ASN A 20 -9.27 8.30 -19.92
C ASN A 20 -7.78 7.90 -19.77
N GLU A 21 -7.23 7.11 -20.66
CA GLU A 21 -5.86 6.58 -20.57
C GLU A 21 -4.78 7.68 -20.58
N ASN A 22 -5.13 8.91 -20.96
CA ASN A 22 -4.26 10.07 -20.87
C ASN A 22 -4.28 10.74 -19.48
N ILE A 23 -5.17 10.31 -18.58
CA ILE A 23 -5.25 10.84 -17.23
C ILE A 23 -4.33 10.04 -16.32
N TRP A 24 -3.42 10.75 -15.67
CA TRP A 24 -2.46 10.17 -14.73
C TRP A 24 -2.40 11.00 -13.47
N TYR A 25 -2.09 10.34 -12.37
CA TYR A 25 -1.85 10.99 -11.09
C TYR A 25 -0.53 10.50 -10.51
N PHE A 26 0.22 11.37 -9.85
CA PHE A 26 1.30 10.96 -8.97
C PHE A 26 1.23 11.69 -7.64
N GLY A 27 1.66 10.98 -6.58
CA GLY A 27 1.84 11.54 -5.25
C GLY A 27 3.30 11.80 -4.95
N THR A 28 3.53 12.70 -4.00
CA THR A 28 4.88 13.14 -3.61
C THR A 28 5.15 12.92 -2.13
N GLY A 29 6.42 12.98 -1.75
CA GLY A 29 6.91 12.83 -0.40
C GLY A 29 7.42 11.41 -0.11
N GLU A 30 8.53 11.33 0.59
CA GLU A 30 9.18 10.10 0.94
C GLU A 30 9.46 10.09 2.44
N THR A 31 8.85 9.14 3.15
CA THR A 31 9.21 8.87 4.54
C THR A 31 10.30 7.81 4.58
N ARG A 32 11.12 7.89 5.60
CA ARG A 32 12.20 6.93 5.84
C ARG A 32 11.67 5.60 6.37
N GLY A 33 12.43 4.53 6.19
CA GLY A 33 12.28 3.30 6.96
C GLY A 33 12.55 3.53 8.46
N SER A 34 12.00 2.70 9.33
CA SER A 34 11.99 2.88 10.79
C SER A 34 13.38 2.97 11.45
N TYR A 35 14.46 2.67 10.73
CA TYR A 35 15.84 2.62 11.28
C TYR A 35 16.82 3.64 10.69
N LEU A 36 16.40 4.43 9.70
CA LEU A 36 17.27 5.44 9.11
C LEU A 36 16.95 6.82 9.71
N SER A 37 17.94 7.44 10.35
CA SER A 37 17.81 8.79 10.89
C SER A 37 17.79 9.83 9.78
N ASP A 38 16.87 10.78 9.88
CA ASP A 38 16.94 12.13 9.36
C ASP A 38 16.69 12.43 7.86
N ILE A 39 16.12 11.53 7.06
CA ILE A 39 15.77 11.86 5.67
C ILE A 39 14.29 11.56 5.41
N SER A 40 13.40 12.32 6.00
CA SER A 40 12.05 12.48 5.46
C SER A 40 12.07 13.65 4.50
N ILE A 41 11.59 13.44 3.28
CA ILE A 41 11.45 14.52 2.30
C ILE A 41 9.97 14.71 2.09
N TYR A 42 9.50 15.83 2.61
CA TYR A 42 8.09 16.19 2.50
C TYR A 42 7.74 16.45 1.04
N GLY A 43 6.55 16.03 0.68
CA GLY A 43 6.00 16.23 -0.63
C GLY A 43 5.36 17.61 -0.78
N ASN A 44 4.72 17.78 -1.91
CA ASN A 44 3.90 18.95 -2.21
C ASN A 44 2.58 18.50 -2.83
N GLY A 45 1.96 17.50 -2.21
CA GLY A 45 0.67 16.99 -2.60
C GLY A 45 0.69 16.09 -3.84
N ILE A 46 -0.42 16.11 -4.56
CA ILE A 46 -0.72 15.27 -5.72
C ILE A 46 -0.69 16.12 -6.99
N PHE A 47 -0.21 15.51 -8.06
CA PHE A 47 -0.17 16.09 -9.40
C PHE A 47 -1.01 15.25 -10.36
N LYS A 48 -1.71 15.92 -11.29
CA LYS A 48 -2.52 15.32 -12.33
C LYS A 48 -2.01 15.71 -13.71
N SER A 49 -1.98 14.76 -14.62
CA SER A 49 -1.83 14.97 -16.06
C SER A 49 -3.11 14.56 -16.78
N ILE A 50 -3.43 15.25 -17.87
CA ILE A 50 -4.55 14.92 -18.76
C ILE A 50 -4.08 14.68 -20.20
N ASP A 51 -2.79 14.64 -20.43
CA ASP A 51 -2.15 14.55 -21.73
C ASP A 51 -1.11 13.41 -21.85
N GLY A 52 -1.30 12.35 -21.06
CA GLY A 52 -0.42 11.17 -21.07
C GLY A 52 0.93 11.40 -20.37
N GLY A 53 0.99 12.34 -19.43
CA GLY A 53 2.21 12.62 -18.67
C GLY A 53 3.14 13.67 -19.33
N LEU A 54 2.71 14.34 -20.41
CA LEU A 54 3.52 15.37 -21.05
C LEU A 54 3.58 16.64 -20.19
N THR A 55 2.45 17.01 -19.57
CA THR A 55 2.37 18.11 -18.60
C THR A 55 1.70 17.67 -17.31
N TRP A 56 2.02 18.34 -16.21
CA TRP A 56 1.53 18.02 -14.89
C TRP A 56 1.16 19.29 -14.13
N ASP A 57 -0.05 19.30 -13.59
CA ASP A 57 -0.54 20.36 -12.73
C ASP A 57 -0.71 19.84 -11.31
N SER A 58 -0.33 20.64 -10.31
CA SER A 58 -0.60 20.31 -8.90
C SER A 58 -2.10 20.45 -8.62
N LEU A 59 -2.65 19.55 -7.81
CA LEU A 59 -4.01 19.68 -7.28
C LEU A 59 -3.98 20.66 -6.11
N PRO A 60 -4.57 21.87 -6.23
CA PRO A 60 -4.37 22.96 -5.27
C PRO A 60 -4.81 22.64 -3.83
N VAL A 61 -5.80 21.76 -3.69
CA VAL A 61 -6.36 21.36 -2.38
C VAL A 61 -5.46 20.39 -1.63
N THR A 62 -4.44 19.83 -2.28
CA THR A 62 -3.49 18.86 -1.68
C THR A 62 -2.11 19.47 -1.42
N THR A 63 -1.87 20.70 -1.84
CA THR A 63 -0.54 21.34 -1.74
C THR A 63 -0.55 22.57 -0.83
N SER A 64 0.42 22.66 0.07
CA SER A 64 0.71 23.85 0.87
C SER A 64 1.74 24.78 0.22
N ASN A 65 2.44 24.31 -0.84
CA ASN A 65 3.60 24.95 -1.46
C ASN A 65 4.80 25.13 -0.52
N THR A 66 4.89 24.30 0.51
CA THR A 66 5.95 24.30 1.53
C THR A 66 6.66 22.94 1.60
N PRO A 67 7.35 22.46 0.52
CA PRO A 67 7.89 21.09 0.42
C PRO A 67 9.01 20.76 1.42
N THR A 68 9.34 21.69 2.31
CA THR A 68 10.33 21.51 3.40
C THR A 68 9.70 21.46 4.78
N VAL A 69 8.38 21.51 4.88
CA VAL A 69 7.62 21.55 6.15
C VAL A 69 6.55 20.47 6.11
N LEU A 70 6.40 19.76 7.21
CA LEU A 70 5.29 18.82 7.39
C LEU A 70 4.09 19.59 7.92
N ASP A 71 3.22 20.06 7.04
CA ASP A 71 2.08 20.92 7.38
C ASP A 71 0.76 20.52 6.68
N GLY A 72 0.80 19.44 5.87
CA GLY A 72 -0.36 18.90 5.16
C GLY A 72 -0.49 17.38 5.25
N ASP A 73 -1.71 16.90 5.10
CA ASP A 73 -1.99 15.45 5.11
C ASP A 73 -1.43 14.74 3.88
N PHE A 74 -1.20 15.49 2.78
CA PHE A 74 -0.66 14.99 1.51
C PHE A 74 0.86 15.21 1.36
N ASP A 75 1.57 15.55 2.45
CA ASP A 75 3.04 15.67 2.43
C ASP A 75 3.75 14.32 2.34
N PHE A 76 3.03 13.23 2.60
CA PHE A 76 3.45 11.87 2.33
C PHE A 76 2.32 11.11 1.66
N THR A 77 2.50 10.75 0.41
CA THR A 77 1.56 9.95 -0.36
C THR A 77 2.19 8.60 -0.67
N PHE A 78 1.67 7.51 -0.11
CA PHE A 78 2.26 6.17 -0.26
C PHE A 78 1.71 5.40 -1.45
N SER A 79 0.40 5.52 -1.68
CA SER A 79 -0.28 4.85 -2.79
C SER A 79 -1.38 5.75 -3.36
N ILE A 80 -1.63 5.64 -4.66
CA ILE A 80 -2.70 6.33 -5.36
C ILE A 80 -3.32 5.39 -6.39
N LYS A 81 -4.65 5.27 -6.39
CA LYS A 81 -5.39 4.37 -7.29
C LYS A 81 -6.63 5.03 -7.82
N THR A 82 -6.88 4.87 -9.12
CA THR A 82 -8.14 5.24 -9.74
C THR A 82 -9.13 4.09 -9.63
N ASP A 83 -10.42 4.39 -9.53
CA ASP A 83 -11.48 3.38 -9.60
C ASP A 83 -11.88 3.14 -11.06
N PRO A 84 -11.56 1.98 -11.63
CA PRO A 84 -11.90 1.68 -13.01
C PRO A 84 -13.37 1.29 -13.22
N SER A 85 -14.13 1.05 -12.16
CA SER A 85 -15.52 0.60 -12.22
C SER A 85 -16.54 1.73 -12.39
N ASN A 86 -16.14 2.96 -12.05
CA ASN A 86 -17.05 4.11 -12.06
C ASN A 86 -16.93 4.87 -13.38
N ASP A 87 -17.95 4.74 -14.26
CA ASP A 87 -17.98 5.40 -15.57
C ASP A 87 -18.47 6.87 -15.52
N THR A 88 -18.94 7.33 -14.37
CA THR A 88 -19.61 8.65 -14.24
C THR A 88 -18.86 9.65 -13.39
N LEU A 89 -18.12 9.17 -12.40
CA LEU A 89 -17.34 9.98 -11.47
C LEU A 89 -15.84 9.70 -11.66
N ASP A 90 -15.01 10.71 -11.42
CA ASP A 90 -13.56 10.57 -11.45
C ASP A 90 -13.05 10.19 -10.06
N VAL A 91 -13.33 8.94 -9.66
CA VAL A 91 -12.98 8.43 -8.33
C VAL A 91 -11.50 8.07 -8.25
N VAL A 92 -10.82 8.63 -7.24
CA VAL A 92 -9.43 8.32 -6.92
C VAL A 92 -9.27 8.14 -5.41
N TYR A 93 -8.54 7.10 -5.01
CA TYR A 93 -8.14 6.84 -3.63
C TYR A 93 -6.68 7.17 -3.42
N VAL A 94 -6.36 7.70 -2.26
CA VAL A 94 -4.99 8.04 -1.87
C VAL A 94 -4.72 7.59 -0.45
N ALA A 95 -3.64 6.84 -0.29
CA ALA A 95 -3.07 6.46 0.99
C ALA A 95 -1.99 7.47 1.39
N THR A 96 -2.20 8.16 2.48
CA THR A 96 -1.30 9.16 3.04
C THR A 96 -0.75 8.72 4.39
N ARG A 97 -0.13 9.60 5.13
CA ARG A 97 0.40 9.29 6.45
C ARG A 97 -0.71 9.02 7.47
N GLY A 98 -1.10 7.75 7.60
CA GLY A 98 -2.10 7.26 8.56
C GLY A 98 -3.54 7.45 8.13
N ASP A 99 -3.80 7.95 6.92
CA ASP A 99 -5.14 8.27 6.43
C ASP A 99 -5.36 7.70 5.02
N ILE A 100 -6.61 7.41 4.70
CA ILE A 100 -7.10 7.11 3.35
C ILE A 100 -8.08 8.20 2.95
N TYR A 101 -7.83 8.82 1.80
CA TYR A 101 -8.69 9.83 1.20
C TYR A 101 -9.31 9.33 -0.10
N ARG A 102 -10.51 9.85 -0.40
CA ARG A 102 -11.24 9.61 -1.63
C ARG A 102 -11.66 10.92 -2.27
N THR A 103 -11.66 10.98 -3.58
CA THR A 103 -12.27 12.03 -4.39
C THR A 103 -13.26 11.42 -5.36
N GLU A 104 -14.28 12.16 -5.76
CA GLU A 104 -15.24 11.80 -6.82
C GLU A 104 -15.16 12.74 -8.04
N ASP A 105 -14.36 13.80 -7.93
CA ASP A 105 -14.26 14.89 -8.90
C ASP A 105 -12.86 15.03 -9.51
N GLY A 106 -12.09 13.91 -9.46
CA GLY A 106 -10.75 13.86 -10.05
C GLY A 106 -9.73 14.71 -9.31
N GLY A 107 -9.96 14.95 -8.02
CA GLY A 107 -9.02 15.61 -7.12
C GLY A 107 -9.32 17.09 -6.86
N ALA A 108 -10.47 17.62 -7.26
CA ALA A 108 -10.86 18.98 -6.91
C ALA A 108 -11.30 19.11 -5.44
N SER A 109 -11.84 18.02 -4.87
CA SER A 109 -12.12 17.89 -3.43
C SER A 109 -11.74 16.50 -2.93
N TRP A 110 -11.46 16.37 -1.63
CA TRP A 110 -11.07 15.09 -0.99
C TRP A 110 -11.81 14.90 0.31
N GLU A 111 -12.28 13.68 0.54
CA GLU A 111 -12.92 13.25 1.77
C GLU A 111 -12.06 12.20 2.47
N LYS A 112 -11.93 12.29 3.79
CA LYS A 112 -11.20 11.32 4.59
C LYS A 112 -12.12 10.14 4.91
N GLU A 113 -11.80 8.97 4.38
CA GLU A 113 -12.58 7.74 4.57
C GLU A 113 -12.15 6.97 5.83
N LEU A 114 -10.85 6.84 6.04
CA LEU A 114 -10.26 6.17 7.20
C LEU A 114 -9.13 7.00 7.75
N GLY A 115 -8.86 6.87 9.04
CA GLY A 115 -7.72 7.50 9.69
C GLY A 115 -8.11 8.24 10.96
N GLY A 116 -7.18 9.03 11.48
CA GLY A 116 -7.36 9.74 12.74
C GLY A 116 -6.27 10.76 12.99
N PRO A 117 -6.12 11.24 14.23
CA PRO A 117 -5.05 12.17 14.56
C PRO A 117 -3.67 11.58 14.30
N ASN A 118 -2.91 12.21 13.40
CA ASN A 118 -1.59 11.76 12.97
C ASN A 118 -0.51 12.36 13.87
N ASN A 119 0.02 11.56 14.79
CA ASN A 119 0.99 12.00 15.78
C ASN A 119 2.39 11.40 15.60
N ASN A 120 2.60 10.56 14.56
CA ASN A 120 3.85 9.85 14.34
C ASN A 120 4.26 9.87 12.85
N TYR A 121 5.58 9.94 12.58
CA TYR A 121 6.13 9.89 11.21
C TYR A 121 6.02 8.52 10.53
N TYR A 122 5.89 7.44 11.31
CA TYR A 122 5.89 6.04 10.83
C TYR A 122 4.48 5.46 10.74
N GLN A 123 3.56 6.20 10.12
CA GLN A 123 2.18 5.81 9.93
C GLN A 123 1.97 5.47 8.45
N TYR A 124 2.30 4.24 8.09
CA TYR A 124 2.17 3.76 6.72
C TYR A 124 0.76 3.31 6.42
N THR A 125 0.36 3.52 5.19
CA THR A 125 -0.93 3.09 4.64
C THR A 125 -0.70 2.59 3.22
N ASP A 126 -1.61 1.75 2.73
CA ASP A 126 -1.70 1.38 1.33
C ASP A 126 -3.16 1.27 0.91
N VAL A 127 -3.44 1.41 -0.37
CA VAL A 127 -4.77 1.26 -0.96
C VAL A 127 -4.69 0.59 -2.32
N GLU A 128 -5.56 -0.37 -2.56
CA GLU A 128 -5.73 -1.03 -3.86
C GLU A 128 -7.22 -1.11 -4.22
N VAL A 129 -7.51 -1.01 -5.52
CA VAL A 129 -8.86 -1.03 -6.07
C VAL A 129 -8.97 -2.15 -7.11
N THR A 130 -9.99 -2.97 -6.98
CA THR A 130 -10.32 -4.02 -7.96
C THR A 130 -10.92 -3.42 -9.23
N SER A 131 -11.01 -4.23 -10.29
CA SER A 131 -11.69 -3.83 -11.53
C SER A 131 -13.20 -3.58 -11.33
N SER A 132 -13.78 -4.14 -10.28
CA SER A 132 -15.19 -3.97 -9.89
C SER A 132 -15.44 -2.87 -8.86
N GLY A 133 -14.41 -2.10 -8.47
CA GLY A 133 -14.54 -0.99 -7.52
C GLY A 133 -14.50 -1.39 -6.04
N VAL A 134 -14.21 -2.65 -5.73
CA VAL A 134 -13.94 -3.05 -4.34
C VAL A 134 -12.59 -2.50 -3.92
N VAL A 135 -12.53 -1.87 -2.76
CA VAL A 135 -11.34 -1.22 -2.25
C VAL A 135 -10.80 -1.97 -1.03
N TYR A 136 -9.50 -2.19 -1.01
CA TYR A 136 -8.76 -2.67 0.14
C TYR A 136 -7.81 -1.57 0.62
N ALA A 137 -7.72 -1.40 1.93
CA ALA A 137 -6.79 -0.46 2.55
C ALA A 137 -6.09 -1.07 3.75
N THR A 138 -4.86 -0.61 4.00
CA THR A 138 -4.09 -1.01 5.18
C THR A 138 -3.62 0.21 5.94
N ILE A 139 -3.65 0.15 7.26
CA ILE A 139 -3.24 1.22 8.15
C ILE A 139 -2.37 0.63 9.26
N SER A 140 -1.18 1.21 9.48
CA SER A 140 -0.20 0.79 10.49
C SER A 140 -0.79 0.62 11.89
N SER A 141 -0.22 -0.29 12.67
CA SER A 141 -0.71 -0.64 14.02
C SER A 141 -0.66 0.50 15.05
N ASN A 142 0.11 1.55 14.77
CA ASN A 142 0.24 2.74 15.62
C ASN A 142 -0.74 3.88 15.27
N CYS A 143 -1.70 3.62 14.38
CA CYS A 143 -2.76 4.55 14.00
C CYS A 143 -4.07 4.26 14.73
N THR A 144 -5.01 5.21 14.67
CA THR A 144 -6.33 5.07 15.29
C THR A 144 -7.14 3.97 14.61
N ASP A 145 -7.25 4.04 13.28
CA ASP A 145 -7.99 3.07 12.46
C ASP A 145 -7.06 1.98 11.91
N LYS A 146 -6.16 1.48 12.78
CA LYS A 146 -5.25 0.40 12.42
C LYS A 146 -5.98 -0.83 11.89
N GLY A 147 -5.37 -1.53 10.94
CA GLY A 147 -5.92 -2.78 10.43
C GLY A 147 -5.86 -2.90 8.92
N ILE A 148 -6.51 -3.97 8.47
CA ILE A 148 -6.78 -4.26 7.07
C ILE A 148 -8.28 -4.06 6.85
N TRP A 149 -8.61 -3.22 5.90
CA TRP A 149 -9.96 -2.74 5.65
C TRP A 149 -10.42 -3.12 4.25
N ARG A 150 -11.71 -3.39 4.11
CA ARG A 150 -12.37 -3.63 2.84
C ARG A 150 -13.63 -2.77 2.73
N SER A 151 -13.85 -2.18 1.56
CA SER A 151 -15.09 -1.52 1.21
C SER A 151 -15.60 -2.04 -0.14
N ALA A 152 -16.90 -2.25 -0.25
CA ALA A 152 -17.54 -2.66 -1.50
C ALA A 152 -17.99 -1.46 -2.36
N ASP A 153 -18.03 -0.27 -1.77
CA ASP A 153 -18.58 0.95 -2.37
C ASP A 153 -17.66 2.18 -2.19
N GLY A 154 -16.55 2.02 -1.45
CA GLY A 154 -15.63 3.09 -1.16
C GLY A 154 -16.03 4.02 -0.01
N GLU A 155 -17.22 3.84 0.57
CA GLU A 155 -17.78 4.68 1.63
C GLU A 155 -17.97 3.89 2.94
N ASN A 156 -18.44 2.64 2.84
CA ASN A 156 -18.70 1.79 3.98
C ASN A 156 -17.55 0.81 4.18
N TRP A 157 -16.76 1.01 5.23
CA TRP A 157 -15.54 0.25 5.48
C TRP A 157 -15.72 -0.79 6.60
N THR A 158 -15.26 -2.00 6.33
CA THR A 158 -15.23 -3.10 7.29
C THR A 158 -13.79 -3.49 7.60
N ASN A 159 -13.44 -3.54 8.88
CA ASN A 159 -12.15 -4.08 9.31
C ASN A 159 -12.18 -5.61 9.19
N ILE A 160 -11.39 -6.15 8.28
CA ILE A 160 -11.30 -7.59 7.98
C ILE A 160 -10.05 -8.25 8.59
N THR A 161 -9.28 -7.53 9.41
CA THR A 161 -8.05 -8.06 10.02
C THR A 161 -8.32 -9.35 10.77
N ASP A 162 -7.59 -10.41 10.45
CA ASP A 162 -7.70 -11.69 11.16
C ASP A 162 -7.17 -11.58 12.59
N SER A 163 -7.77 -12.35 13.50
CA SER A 163 -7.36 -12.37 14.91
C SER A 163 -5.96 -12.95 15.14
N LEU A 164 -5.43 -13.71 14.19
CA LEU A 164 -4.07 -14.26 14.22
C LEU A 164 -3.04 -13.32 13.57
N PHE A 165 -3.50 -12.27 12.89
CA PHE A 165 -2.60 -11.25 12.35
C PHE A 165 -1.88 -10.55 13.49
N SER A 166 -0.63 -10.12 13.26
CA SER A 166 0.15 -9.43 14.29
C SER A 166 -0.57 -8.20 14.82
N PRO A 167 -0.67 -8.01 16.14
CA PRO A 167 -1.21 -6.78 16.71
C PRO A 167 -0.24 -5.59 16.59
N ILE A 168 1.03 -5.86 16.24
CA ILE A 168 2.11 -4.89 16.07
C ILE A 168 2.74 -5.10 14.71
N TYR A 169 2.61 -4.11 13.85
CA TYR A 169 3.23 -4.07 12.52
C TYR A 169 3.42 -2.63 12.10
N SER A 170 4.33 -2.41 11.18
CA SER A 170 4.62 -1.09 10.65
C SER A 170 3.89 -0.92 9.30
N ARG A 171 4.46 -1.42 8.21
CA ARG A 171 3.89 -1.30 6.87
C ARG A 171 3.22 -2.60 6.43
N VAL A 172 2.11 -2.49 5.75
CA VAL A 172 1.43 -3.61 5.08
C VAL A 172 1.13 -3.20 3.64
N GLU A 173 1.65 -3.96 2.67
CA GLU A 173 1.39 -3.77 1.24
C GLU A 173 0.37 -4.78 0.74
N ILE A 174 -0.41 -4.37 -0.25
CA ILE A 174 -1.54 -5.11 -0.81
C ILE A 174 -1.19 -5.61 -2.22
N GLY A 175 -1.50 -6.87 -2.51
CA GLY A 175 -1.39 -7.43 -3.86
C GLY A 175 -2.66 -8.17 -4.25
N ILE A 176 -3.52 -7.55 -5.06
CA ILE A 176 -4.72 -8.20 -5.59
C ILE A 176 -4.32 -9.20 -6.67
N ASN A 177 -4.96 -10.38 -6.67
CA ASN A 177 -4.84 -11.33 -7.78
C ASN A 177 -5.70 -10.87 -8.96
N PRO A 178 -5.11 -10.42 -10.10
CA PRO A 178 -5.90 -9.83 -11.19
C PRO A 178 -6.79 -10.83 -11.93
N SER A 179 -6.52 -12.13 -11.82
CA SER A 179 -7.34 -13.19 -12.42
C SER A 179 -8.46 -13.70 -11.51
N ASN A 180 -8.39 -13.39 -10.21
CA ASN A 180 -9.43 -13.65 -9.20
C ASN A 180 -9.35 -12.60 -8.11
N GLU A 181 -9.98 -11.46 -8.31
CA GLU A 181 -9.91 -10.30 -7.40
C GLU A 181 -10.52 -10.53 -6.01
N ASN A 182 -11.13 -11.71 -5.76
CA ASN A 182 -11.50 -12.15 -4.43
C ASN A 182 -10.28 -12.64 -3.61
N GLU A 183 -9.15 -12.91 -4.26
CA GLU A 183 -7.91 -13.29 -3.59
C GLU A 183 -6.96 -12.09 -3.50
N VAL A 184 -6.55 -11.78 -2.28
CA VAL A 184 -5.67 -10.64 -1.98
C VAL A 184 -4.55 -11.10 -1.06
N TYR A 185 -3.33 -10.71 -1.41
CA TYR A 185 -2.15 -10.94 -0.59
C TYR A 185 -1.83 -9.69 0.22
N PHE A 186 -1.39 -9.91 1.46
CA PHE A 186 -0.92 -8.86 2.35
C PHE A 186 0.46 -9.24 2.88
N ILE A 187 1.46 -8.42 2.65
CA ILE A 187 2.78 -8.58 3.25
C ILE A 187 3.00 -7.48 4.28
N ALA A 188 3.33 -7.88 5.52
CA ALA A 188 3.51 -6.95 6.63
C ALA A 188 4.93 -7.02 7.16
N ALA A 189 5.55 -5.87 7.37
CA ALA A 189 6.87 -5.73 7.96
C ALA A 189 6.81 -5.31 9.43
N GLU A 190 7.88 -5.62 10.19
CA GLU A 190 8.02 -5.27 11.61
C GLU A 190 6.94 -5.90 12.50
N THR A 191 6.59 -7.14 12.21
CA THR A 191 5.48 -7.85 12.87
C THR A 191 5.82 -8.42 14.25
N THR A 192 6.95 -8.11 14.82
CA THR A 192 7.48 -8.48 16.16
C THR A 192 7.03 -9.83 16.69
N ASN A 193 7.82 -10.88 16.44
CA ASN A 193 7.55 -12.28 16.83
C ASN A 193 6.32 -12.93 16.15
N TYR A 194 5.74 -12.33 15.11
CA TYR A 194 4.69 -12.90 14.28
C TYR A 194 5.19 -13.11 12.85
N GLY A 195 4.79 -14.21 12.24
CA GLY A 195 5.25 -14.58 10.90
C GLY A 195 6.64 -15.21 10.91
N GLN A 196 7.48 -14.82 9.97
CA GLN A 196 8.82 -15.34 9.76
C GLN A 196 9.89 -14.37 10.27
N HIS A 197 10.83 -14.89 11.09
CA HIS A 197 12.06 -14.14 11.39
C HIS A 197 12.93 -14.13 10.14
N THR A 198 13.08 -12.98 9.51
CA THR A 198 13.69 -12.89 8.18
C THR A 198 15.14 -12.43 8.22
N ASN A 199 15.50 -11.53 9.11
CA ASN A 199 16.86 -10.99 9.15
C ASN A 199 17.17 -10.32 10.50
N ILE A 200 18.42 -9.87 10.64
CA ILE A 200 18.86 -8.93 11.67
C ILE A 200 19.33 -7.66 10.95
N PHE A 201 18.63 -6.55 11.16
CA PHE A 201 18.95 -5.27 10.57
C PHE A 201 19.29 -4.25 11.66
N PHE A 202 20.48 -3.64 11.62
CA PHE A 202 21.02 -2.76 12.67
C PHE A 202 20.88 -3.32 14.09
N ASN A 203 21.26 -4.60 14.29
CA ASN A 203 21.16 -5.33 15.56
C ASN A 203 19.72 -5.50 16.09
N ARG A 204 18.73 -5.41 15.25
CA ARG A 204 17.33 -5.69 15.56
C ARG A 204 16.82 -6.84 14.71
N GLU A 205 16.10 -7.74 15.34
CA GLU A 205 15.42 -8.82 14.64
C GLU A 205 14.31 -8.24 13.77
N THR A 206 14.25 -8.65 12.51
CA THR A 206 13.19 -8.26 11.58
C THR A 206 12.28 -9.45 11.35
N TRP A 207 10.99 -9.19 11.47
CA TRP A 207 9.94 -10.15 11.28
C TRP A 207 9.00 -9.68 10.16
N THR A 208 8.61 -10.62 9.32
CA THR A 208 7.72 -10.34 8.17
C THR A 208 6.64 -11.39 8.13
N SER A 209 5.42 -11.00 7.89
CA SER A 209 4.31 -11.92 7.67
C SER A 209 3.71 -11.76 6.27
N LEU A 210 3.33 -12.88 5.68
CA LEU A 210 2.66 -12.94 4.38
C LEU A 210 1.34 -13.68 4.56
N TRP A 211 0.26 -13.07 4.12
CA TRP A 211 -1.09 -13.58 4.25
C TRP A 211 -1.81 -13.57 2.92
N LYS A 212 -2.63 -14.58 2.69
CA LYS A 212 -3.63 -14.59 1.63
C LYS A 212 -5.02 -14.50 2.25
N TYR A 213 -5.80 -13.55 1.80
CA TYR A 213 -7.22 -13.40 2.10
C TYR A 213 -8.04 -13.78 0.87
N GLU A 214 -9.11 -14.56 1.08
CA GLU A 214 -10.09 -14.90 0.06
C GLU A 214 -11.47 -14.42 0.53
N TYR A 215 -12.05 -13.47 -0.21
CA TYR A 215 -13.42 -13.01 0.01
C TYR A 215 -14.41 -14.07 -0.45
N ILE A 216 -15.35 -14.41 0.41
CA ILE A 216 -16.41 -15.40 0.15
C ILE A 216 -17.77 -14.73 0.02
N SER A 217 -18.15 -13.89 0.99
CA SER A 217 -19.50 -13.29 1.03
C SER A 217 -19.63 -12.18 2.07
N GLY A 218 -20.74 -11.44 2.02
CA GLY A 218 -21.15 -10.47 3.02
C GLY A 218 -20.18 -9.28 3.11
N ASP A 219 -19.79 -8.92 4.33
CA ASP A 219 -18.81 -7.88 4.59
C ASP A 219 -17.35 -8.36 4.57
N GLY A 220 -17.15 -9.68 4.40
CA GLY A 220 -15.81 -10.29 4.34
C GLY A 220 -15.27 -10.71 5.71
N THR A 221 -16.03 -10.58 6.79
CA THR A 221 -15.60 -11.01 8.13
C THR A 221 -16.10 -12.40 8.49
N GLY A 222 -15.46 -13.04 9.48
CA GLY A 222 -15.82 -14.37 9.95
C GLY A 222 -15.86 -15.39 8.81
N ASN A 223 -17.00 -16.04 8.58
CA ASN A 223 -17.17 -16.98 7.46
C ASN A 223 -17.29 -16.31 6.07
N GLY A 224 -17.34 -14.99 6.04
CA GLY A 224 -17.37 -14.20 4.81
C GLY A 224 -15.99 -13.96 4.19
N GLY A 225 -14.92 -14.35 4.89
CA GLY A 225 -13.56 -14.30 4.39
C GLY A 225 -12.71 -15.44 4.96
N VAL A 226 -11.72 -15.88 4.20
CA VAL A 226 -10.77 -16.94 4.64
C VAL A 226 -9.37 -16.37 4.61
N TRP A 227 -8.69 -16.46 5.76
CA TRP A 227 -7.29 -16.05 5.90
C TRP A 227 -6.38 -17.27 5.93
N THR A 228 -5.27 -17.20 5.19
CA THR A 228 -4.23 -18.23 5.17
C THR A 228 -2.88 -17.58 5.48
N ASP A 229 -2.23 -18.03 6.54
CA ASP A 229 -0.87 -17.62 6.89
C ASP A 229 0.15 -18.35 6.02
N LEU A 230 0.90 -17.60 5.22
CA LEU A 230 1.94 -18.08 4.31
C LEU A 230 3.35 -17.68 4.79
N SER A 231 3.46 -17.08 5.95
CA SER A 231 4.67 -16.42 6.45
C SER A 231 5.87 -17.36 6.55
N THR A 232 5.65 -18.63 6.92
CA THR A 232 6.74 -19.63 7.06
C THR A 232 7.42 -19.97 5.73
N ASN A 233 6.83 -19.57 4.61
CA ASN A 233 7.37 -19.80 3.27
C ASN A 233 8.16 -18.61 2.72
N ILE A 234 8.27 -17.51 3.49
CA ILE A 234 9.15 -16.39 3.16
C ILE A 234 10.61 -16.84 3.30
N PRO A 235 11.51 -16.53 2.34
CA PRO A 235 12.93 -16.88 2.42
C PRO A 235 13.63 -16.27 3.64
N ALA A 236 14.11 -17.11 4.55
CA ALA A 236 14.69 -16.66 5.83
C ALA A 236 15.79 -17.57 6.42
N ASN A 237 16.08 -18.69 5.78
CA ASN A 237 16.94 -19.74 6.37
C ASN A 237 18.33 -19.81 5.75
N SER A 238 18.72 -18.84 4.93
CA SER A 238 20.08 -18.80 4.38
C SER A 238 21.09 -18.38 5.45
N ILE A 239 22.26 -19.03 5.45
CA ILE A 239 23.42 -18.61 6.24
C ILE A 239 23.99 -17.27 5.77
N TYR A 240 23.63 -16.84 4.56
CA TYR A 240 23.99 -15.53 4.00
C TYR A 240 22.81 -14.58 4.18
N SER A 241 23.00 -13.51 4.93
CA SER A 241 21.93 -12.57 5.26
C SER A 241 21.30 -11.91 4.04
N PHE A 242 22.01 -11.78 2.92
CA PHE A 242 21.50 -11.21 1.68
C PHE A 242 20.58 -12.17 0.90
N ASP A 243 20.59 -13.47 1.22
CA ASP A 243 19.69 -14.47 0.67
C ASP A 243 18.39 -14.61 1.49
N ASN A 244 18.23 -13.83 2.53
CA ASN A 244 17.02 -13.76 3.33
C ASN A 244 16.20 -12.54 2.95
N PHE A 245 14.89 -12.63 3.09
CA PHE A 245 14.00 -11.49 2.87
C PHE A 245 14.34 -10.36 3.86
N ASN A 246 14.39 -9.12 3.37
CA ASN A 246 14.71 -7.96 4.19
C ASN A 246 13.90 -6.74 3.72
N ALA A 247 12.93 -6.32 4.53
CA ALA A 247 12.11 -5.14 4.29
C ALA A 247 12.82 -3.81 4.65
N GLN A 248 14.09 -3.85 5.03
CA GLN A 248 14.91 -2.69 5.39
C GLN A 248 14.20 -1.72 6.37
N GLY A 249 13.60 -2.29 7.44
CA GLY A 249 12.86 -1.48 8.41
C GLY A 249 11.58 -0.88 7.83
N SER A 250 10.82 -1.66 7.07
CA SER A 250 9.56 -1.28 6.39
C SER A 250 9.70 -0.28 5.24
N TYR A 251 10.94 -0.02 4.79
CA TYR A 251 11.17 0.89 3.67
C TYR A 251 10.90 0.20 2.32
N ASP A 252 11.50 -0.99 2.13
CA ASP A 252 11.34 -1.79 0.92
C ASP A 252 10.31 -2.89 1.18
N LEU A 253 9.13 -2.76 0.64
CA LEU A 253 8.08 -3.77 0.77
C LEU A 253 7.19 -3.77 -0.48
N LEU A 254 6.93 -4.97 -1.02
CA LEU A 254 6.09 -5.18 -2.20
C LEU A 254 5.48 -6.58 -2.15
N VAL A 255 4.24 -6.70 -2.58
CA VAL A 255 3.65 -7.96 -3.02
C VAL A 255 2.89 -7.74 -4.33
N SER A 256 3.04 -8.66 -5.28
CA SER A 256 2.37 -8.58 -6.58
C SER A 256 2.06 -9.96 -7.13
N VAL A 257 0.90 -10.11 -7.73
CA VAL A 257 0.44 -11.35 -8.38
C VAL A 257 0.49 -11.17 -9.90
N ASN A 258 1.03 -12.17 -10.59
CA ASN A 258 1.12 -12.13 -12.06
C ASN A 258 -0.30 -12.25 -12.67
N PRO A 259 -0.69 -11.34 -13.59
CA PRO A 259 -2.03 -11.34 -14.17
C PRO A 259 -2.32 -12.55 -15.08
N LEU A 260 -1.29 -13.25 -15.57
CA LEU A 260 -1.42 -14.40 -16.45
C LEU A 260 -1.22 -15.74 -15.73
N ASP A 261 -0.67 -15.73 -14.51
CA ASP A 261 -0.45 -16.92 -13.69
C ASP A 261 -0.64 -16.56 -12.20
N PRO A 262 -1.80 -16.89 -11.60
CA PRO A 262 -2.11 -16.53 -10.22
C PRO A 262 -1.20 -17.24 -9.19
N ASN A 263 -0.50 -18.30 -9.59
CA ASN A 263 0.46 -18.98 -8.72
C ASN A 263 1.82 -18.27 -8.71
N LEU A 264 2.09 -17.42 -9.71
CA LEU A 264 3.31 -16.63 -9.75
C LEU A 264 3.11 -15.35 -8.91
N VAL A 265 3.58 -15.41 -7.69
CA VAL A 265 3.55 -14.28 -6.74
C VAL A 265 4.97 -13.79 -6.49
N ILE A 266 5.14 -12.48 -6.49
CA ILE A 266 6.41 -11.80 -6.22
C ILE A 266 6.28 -11.04 -4.91
N ILE A 267 7.25 -11.20 -4.03
CA ILE A 267 7.45 -10.34 -2.88
C ILE A 267 8.77 -9.59 -3.00
N GLY A 268 8.81 -8.36 -2.55
CA GLY A 268 9.98 -7.49 -2.63
C GLY A 268 10.34 -6.91 -1.27
N GLY A 269 11.63 -6.87 -1.05
CA GLY A 269 12.33 -6.12 -0.04
C GLY A 269 13.56 -5.52 -0.71
N THR A 270 14.73 -5.57 -0.09
CA THR A 270 16.01 -5.21 -0.73
C THR A 270 16.32 -6.07 -1.97
N ASN A 271 15.75 -7.26 -2.05
CA ASN A 271 15.76 -8.17 -3.18
C ASN A 271 14.34 -8.54 -3.59
N LEU A 272 14.18 -9.10 -4.78
CA LEU A 272 12.92 -9.66 -5.26
C LEU A 272 12.94 -11.20 -5.17
N TRP A 273 11.83 -11.73 -4.68
CA TRP A 273 11.59 -13.16 -4.54
C TRP A 273 10.32 -13.53 -5.30
N ARG A 274 10.30 -14.69 -5.92
CA ARG A 274 9.11 -15.17 -6.60
C ARG A 274 8.76 -16.56 -6.15
N SER A 275 7.47 -16.83 -6.01
CA SER A 275 6.94 -18.18 -5.86
C SER A 275 6.18 -18.57 -7.11
N THR A 276 6.17 -19.86 -7.46
CA THR A 276 5.39 -20.44 -8.55
C THR A 276 4.20 -21.27 -8.05
N ASP A 277 3.90 -21.21 -6.76
CA ASP A 277 2.76 -21.87 -6.12
C ASP A 277 2.01 -20.95 -5.14
N GLY A 278 2.15 -19.63 -5.29
CA GLY A 278 1.50 -18.65 -4.41
C GLY A 278 2.05 -18.66 -2.97
N PHE A 279 3.30 -19.03 -2.78
CA PHE A 279 3.92 -19.20 -1.45
C PHE A 279 3.25 -20.27 -0.58
N THR A 280 2.61 -21.28 -1.18
CA THR A 280 2.02 -22.40 -0.40
C THR A 280 3.08 -23.39 0.08
N SER A 281 4.30 -23.37 -0.49
CA SER A 281 5.44 -24.14 -0.01
C SER A 281 6.74 -23.33 -0.03
N PRO A 282 7.72 -23.67 0.83
CA PRO A 282 9.01 -22.95 0.89
C PRO A 282 9.96 -23.34 -0.27
N ASN A 283 9.64 -24.36 -1.05
CA ASN A 283 10.55 -24.94 -2.05
C ASN A 283 10.39 -24.32 -3.45
N ASN A 284 9.44 -23.43 -3.65
CA ASN A 284 9.14 -22.79 -4.93
C ASN A 284 9.42 -21.29 -4.92
N THR A 285 10.33 -20.84 -4.08
CA THR A 285 10.81 -19.45 -4.00
C THR A 285 12.16 -19.25 -4.64
#